data_c378a5bed9fc10471f5bafd72d0de74c
#
_entry.id   c378a5bed9fc10471f5bafd72d0de74c
#
_cell.length_a   1.000
_cell.length_b   1.000
_cell.length_c   1.000
_cell.angle_alpha   90.00
_cell.angle_beta   90.00
_cell.angle_gamma   90.00
#
_symmetry.space_group_name_H-M   'P 1'
#
loop_
_entity.id
_entity.type
_entity.pdbx_description
1 polymer ?
#
loop_
_entity_poly.entity_id
_entity_poly.type
_entity_poly.pdbx_seq_one_letter_code
_entity_poly.pdbx_strand_id
1 'polypeptide(L)'
;MPSPVTDKEKAIVRALQQDLPLVPEPYKAVAESIGMTEDELMEGIHSLREKGCLKRISIALRHKNVGYKVNVMVVWDVPDDQVADIGKRVSAYPAVTHCYKRNRSEKFPYNFYTMVHARTDEEYNAVIADLVKIIGKDVPHDVSFEGLRSMRELKKIGMKYFLEKPEDMVEE
;
A
#
# COMPACT_ATOMS: atom_id res chain seq x y z
N MET A 1 3.90 22.16 -11.04
CA MET A 1 4.70 20.97 -10.66
C MET A 1 5.02 21.09 -9.18
N PRO A 2 4.97 20.01 -8.39
CA PRO A 2 5.40 20.08 -6.99
C PRO A 2 6.86 20.53 -6.92
N SER A 3 7.19 21.32 -5.90
CA SER A 3 8.55 21.78 -5.66
C SER A 3 9.49 20.59 -5.47
N PRO A 4 10.70 20.60 -6.03
CA PRO A 4 11.61 19.46 -5.91
C PRO A 4 11.96 19.19 -4.44
N VAL A 5 12.19 17.91 -4.12
CA VAL A 5 12.64 17.49 -2.78
C VAL A 5 14.08 17.93 -2.59
N THR A 6 14.37 18.68 -1.52
CA THR A 6 15.70 19.18 -1.19
C THR A 6 16.59 18.07 -0.63
N ASP A 7 17.92 18.28 -0.59
CA ASP A 7 18.83 17.29 -0.02
C ASP A 7 18.62 17.08 1.49
N LYS A 8 18.22 18.16 2.21
CA LYS A 8 17.80 18.08 3.61
C LYS A 8 16.56 17.16 3.77
N GLU A 9 15.56 17.34 2.93
CA GLU A 9 14.36 16.49 2.92
C GLU A 9 14.65 15.04 2.51
N LYS A 10 15.59 14.81 1.59
CA LYS A 10 16.04 13.44 1.25
C LYS A 10 16.70 12.76 2.45
N ALA A 11 17.51 13.48 3.22
CA ALA A 11 18.11 12.96 4.46
C ALA A 11 17.03 12.58 5.48
N ILE A 12 16.01 13.44 5.65
CA ILE A 12 14.85 13.16 6.51
C ILE A 12 14.11 11.89 6.05
N VAL A 13 13.84 11.73 4.74
CA VAL A 13 13.19 10.53 4.21
C VAL A 13 14.04 9.30 4.47
N ARG A 14 15.37 9.35 4.23
CA ARG A 14 16.28 8.23 4.52
C ARG A 14 16.24 7.80 5.99
N ALA A 15 16.19 8.73 6.91
CA ALA A 15 16.12 8.43 8.35
C ALA A 15 14.74 7.86 8.76
N LEU A 16 13.66 8.47 8.28
CA LEU A 16 12.29 8.09 8.68
C LEU A 16 11.75 6.83 7.98
N GLN A 17 12.39 6.34 6.93
CA GLN A 17 12.02 5.05 6.33
C GLN A 17 12.61 3.85 7.09
N GLN A 18 13.49 4.09 8.04
CA GLN A 18 13.94 3.11 9.02
C GLN A 18 12.94 2.99 10.17
N ASP A 19 13.15 2.04 11.06
CA ASP A 19 12.35 1.93 12.27
C ASP A 19 12.63 3.13 13.19
N LEU A 20 11.56 3.71 13.75
CA LEU A 20 11.72 4.74 14.78
C LEU A 20 12.33 4.12 16.05
N PRO A 21 13.35 4.75 16.66
CA PRO A 21 13.94 4.24 17.88
C PRO A 21 12.91 4.25 19.03
N LEU A 22 12.91 3.17 19.84
CA LEU A 22 12.01 3.03 20.98
C LEU A 22 12.60 3.74 22.21
N VAL A 23 12.64 5.06 22.15
CA VAL A 23 13.15 5.95 23.21
C VAL A 23 12.09 7.01 23.55
N PRO A 24 12.20 7.72 24.72
CA PRO A 24 11.21 8.73 25.09
C PRO A 24 11.02 9.88 24.08
N GLU A 25 12.10 10.31 23.41
CA GLU A 25 12.10 11.39 22.42
C GLU A 25 12.56 10.88 21.03
N PRO A 26 11.75 10.09 20.32
CA PRO A 26 12.19 9.39 19.12
C PRO A 26 12.54 10.32 17.96
N TYR A 27 11.80 11.41 17.79
CA TYR A 27 12.07 12.39 16.71
C TYR A 27 13.35 13.17 16.95
N LYS A 28 13.64 13.51 18.21
CA LYS A 28 14.91 14.13 18.59
C LYS A 28 16.09 13.21 18.31
N ALA A 29 16.00 11.93 18.68
CA ALA A 29 17.04 10.94 18.40
C ALA A 29 17.27 10.77 16.88
N VAL A 30 16.21 10.75 16.08
CA VAL A 30 16.32 10.71 14.61
C VAL A 30 16.99 11.98 14.08
N ALA A 31 16.58 13.17 14.54
CA ALA A 31 17.16 14.44 14.12
C ALA A 31 18.67 14.51 14.40
N GLU A 32 19.07 14.15 15.61
CA GLU A 32 20.47 14.08 16.02
C GLU A 32 21.29 13.12 15.15
N SER A 33 20.73 11.97 14.75
CA SER A 33 21.41 10.97 13.90
C SER A 33 21.75 11.49 12.51
N ILE A 34 21.06 12.53 12.04
CA ILE A 34 21.28 13.16 10.72
C ILE A 34 21.80 14.59 10.84
N GLY A 35 22.27 14.99 12.03
CA GLY A 35 22.89 16.28 12.28
C GLY A 35 21.91 17.47 12.21
N MET A 36 20.64 17.27 12.59
CA MET A 36 19.59 18.28 12.61
C MET A 36 19.04 18.47 14.03
N THR A 37 18.40 19.62 14.27
CA THR A 37 17.55 19.81 15.45
C THR A 37 16.19 19.13 15.24
N GLU A 38 15.46 18.85 16.32
CA GLU A 38 14.11 18.29 16.25
C GLU A 38 13.17 19.24 15.49
N ASP A 39 13.28 20.55 15.73
CA ASP A 39 12.46 21.55 15.02
C ASP A 39 12.70 21.51 13.51
N GLU A 40 13.96 21.42 13.07
CA GLU A 40 14.32 21.29 11.66
C GLU A 40 13.78 20.00 11.03
N LEU A 41 13.79 18.90 11.77
CA LEU A 41 13.19 17.63 11.34
C LEU A 41 11.68 17.78 11.15
N MET A 42 10.99 18.39 12.12
CA MET A 42 9.54 18.59 12.07
C MET A 42 9.12 19.54 10.94
N GLU A 43 9.85 20.64 10.73
CA GLU A 43 9.65 21.54 9.58
C GLU A 43 9.79 20.79 8.24
N GLY A 44 10.81 19.94 8.12
CA GLY A 44 11.01 19.12 6.91
C GLY A 44 9.91 18.08 6.70
N ILE A 45 9.41 17.46 7.76
CA ILE A 45 8.25 16.55 7.71
C ILE A 45 6.99 17.30 7.22
N HIS A 46 6.72 18.50 7.75
CA HIS A 46 5.60 19.33 7.31
C HIS A 46 5.73 19.73 5.83
N SER A 47 6.91 20.18 5.41
CA SER A 47 7.18 20.51 4.01
C SER A 47 6.97 19.33 3.07
N LEU A 48 7.46 18.13 3.40
CA LEU A 48 7.25 16.91 2.63
C LEU A 48 5.77 16.53 2.52
N ARG A 49 5.01 16.79 3.58
CA ARG A 49 3.55 16.55 3.60
C ARG A 49 2.81 17.53 2.71
N GLU A 50 3.12 18.82 2.77
CA GLU A 50 2.55 19.87 1.91
C GLU A 50 2.87 19.64 0.43
N LYS A 51 4.09 19.15 0.12
CA LYS A 51 4.49 18.73 -1.22
C LYS A 51 3.78 17.46 -1.70
N GLY A 52 3.00 16.79 -0.85
CA GLY A 52 2.35 15.51 -1.15
C GLY A 52 3.32 14.31 -1.27
N CYS A 53 4.60 14.50 -0.88
CA CYS A 53 5.60 13.44 -0.90
C CYS A 53 5.46 12.48 0.28
N LEU A 54 5.11 13.00 1.47
CA LEU A 54 4.86 12.22 2.67
C LEU A 54 3.36 12.06 2.90
N LYS A 55 2.85 10.84 2.76
CA LYS A 55 1.43 10.56 2.96
C LYS A 55 1.07 10.43 4.44
N ARG A 56 1.85 9.64 5.17
CA ARG A 56 1.68 9.37 6.61
C ARG A 56 2.90 8.68 7.19
N ILE A 57 3.06 8.77 8.50
CA ILE A 57 3.91 7.90 9.31
C ILE A 57 2.99 6.89 9.98
N SER A 58 3.29 5.60 9.90
CA SER A 58 2.41 4.55 10.42
C SER A 58 3.21 3.30 10.80
N ILE A 59 2.60 2.49 11.66
CA ILE A 59 3.15 1.21 12.10
C ILE A 59 2.91 0.16 11.00
N ALA A 60 3.93 -0.64 10.68
CA ALA A 60 3.81 -1.82 9.84
C ALA A 60 3.61 -3.06 10.73
N LEU A 61 2.48 -3.75 10.58
CA LEU A 61 2.17 -4.95 11.33
C LEU A 61 2.31 -6.21 10.47
N ARG A 62 2.75 -7.30 11.09
CA ARG A 62 2.67 -8.64 10.49
C ARG A 62 1.22 -9.13 10.61
N HIS A 63 0.41 -8.92 9.57
CA HIS A 63 -1.04 -9.16 9.56
C HIS A 63 -1.43 -10.58 10.00
N LYS A 64 -0.62 -11.60 9.69
CA LYS A 64 -0.85 -12.98 10.17
C LYS A 64 -0.80 -13.10 11.68
N ASN A 65 0.08 -12.34 12.36
CA ASN A 65 0.24 -12.37 13.82
C ASN A 65 -0.91 -11.65 14.55
N VAL A 66 -1.63 -10.78 13.85
CA VAL A 66 -2.81 -10.08 14.38
C VAL A 66 -4.14 -10.67 13.86
N GLY A 67 -4.09 -11.93 13.39
CA GLY A 67 -5.28 -12.72 13.11
C GLY A 67 -5.75 -12.74 11.65
N TYR A 68 -5.21 -11.92 10.75
CA TYR A 68 -5.57 -11.91 9.33
C TYR A 68 -4.80 -13.00 8.58
N LYS A 69 -5.41 -14.18 8.45
CA LYS A 69 -4.77 -15.36 7.85
C LYS A 69 -5.07 -15.52 6.36
N VAL A 70 -6.16 -14.93 5.89
CA VAL A 70 -6.60 -14.99 4.49
C VAL A 70 -6.15 -13.73 3.78
N ASN A 71 -5.30 -13.89 2.77
CA ASN A 71 -4.75 -12.81 1.96
C ASN A 71 -4.85 -13.23 0.48
N VAL A 72 -5.78 -12.61 -0.24
CA VAL A 72 -6.14 -13.02 -1.61
C VAL A 72 -6.12 -11.80 -2.53
N MET A 73 -5.36 -11.91 -3.60
CA MET A 73 -5.53 -11.01 -4.74
C MET A 73 -6.67 -11.54 -5.59
N VAL A 74 -7.77 -10.82 -5.63
CA VAL A 74 -8.91 -11.17 -6.49
C VAL A 74 -8.79 -10.37 -7.78
N VAL A 75 -8.88 -11.08 -8.90
CA VAL A 75 -8.80 -10.52 -10.24
C VAL A 75 -10.16 -10.62 -10.91
N TRP A 76 -10.58 -9.55 -11.56
CA TRP A 76 -11.92 -9.36 -12.09
C TRP A 76 -11.86 -9.00 -13.58
N ASP A 77 -12.77 -9.56 -14.35
CA ASP A 77 -13.03 -9.15 -15.71
C ASP A 77 -14.22 -8.18 -15.71
N VAL A 78 -13.93 -6.89 -15.92
CA VAL A 78 -14.95 -5.85 -15.96
C VAL A 78 -14.83 -5.00 -17.23
N PRO A 79 -15.92 -4.37 -17.72
CA PRO A 79 -15.85 -3.48 -18.87
C PRO A 79 -14.80 -2.37 -18.68
N ASP A 80 -13.96 -2.13 -19.69
CA ASP A 80 -12.83 -1.21 -19.58
C ASP A 80 -13.23 0.24 -19.36
N ASP A 81 -14.39 0.65 -19.83
CA ASP A 81 -15.00 1.97 -19.65
C ASP A 81 -15.59 2.16 -18.26
N GLN A 82 -15.91 1.09 -17.54
CA GLN A 82 -16.51 1.12 -16.21
C GLN A 82 -15.50 0.91 -15.05
N VAL A 83 -14.26 0.48 -15.36
CA VAL A 83 -13.24 0.17 -14.34
C VAL A 83 -13.04 1.32 -13.33
N ALA A 84 -13.09 2.58 -13.78
CA ALA A 84 -12.86 3.72 -12.91
C ALA A 84 -13.98 3.88 -11.86
N ASP A 85 -15.25 3.76 -12.29
CA ASP A 85 -16.40 3.90 -11.39
C ASP A 85 -16.57 2.69 -10.48
N ILE A 86 -16.36 1.48 -11.02
CA ILE A 86 -16.30 0.24 -10.23
C ILE A 86 -15.18 0.35 -9.18
N GLY A 87 -13.98 0.77 -9.59
CA GLY A 87 -12.83 0.92 -8.71
C GLY A 87 -13.10 1.91 -7.56
N LYS A 88 -13.78 3.03 -7.83
CA LYS A 88 -14.17 4.00 -6.82
C LYS A 88 -15.11 3.40 -5.76
N ARG A 89 -16.11 2.62 -6.18
CA ARG A 89 -17.04 1.95 -5.25
C ARG A 89 -16.37 0.83 -4.45
N VAL A 90 -15.58 0.00 -5.13
CA VAL A 90 -14.87 -1.12 -4.52
C VAL A 90 -13.79 -0.65 -3.56
N SER A 91 -13.08 0.44 -3.87
CA SER A 91 -12.05 1.01 -2.98
C SER A 91 -12.61 1.58 -1.67
N ALA A 92 -13.91 1.87 -1.62
CA ALA A 92 -14.59 2.28 -0.40
C ALA A 92 -14.96 1.10 0.52
N TYR A 93 -14.83 -0.14 0.05
CA TYR A 93 -15.15 -1.31 0.86
C TYR A 93 -14.01 -1.62 1.85
N PRO A 94 -14.29 -1.70 3.17
CA PRO A 94 -13.24 -1.73 4.21
C PRO A 94 -12.27 -2.92 4.11
N ALA A 95 -12.72 -4.08 3.63
CA ALA A 95 -11.88 -5.27 3.48
C ALA A 95 -10.96 -5.22 2.24
N VAL A 96 -11.12 -4.23 1.36
CA VAL A 96 -10.27 -4.00 0.19
C VAL A 96 -9.19 -3.00 0.55
N THR A 97 -7.95 -3.45 0.62
CA THR A 97 -6.81 -2.59 0.98
C THR A 97 -6.14 -1.93 -0.21
N HIS A 98 -6.20 -2.57 -1.37
CA HIS A 98 -5.64 -2.07 -2.63
C HIS A 98 -6.55 -2.46 -3.79
N CYS A 99 -6.67 -1.57 -4.77
CA CYS A 99 -7.25 -1.93 -6.05
C CYS A 99 -6.51 -1.24 -7.20
N TYR A 100 -6.39 -1.95 -8.33
CA TYR A 100 -5.63 -1.50 -9.48
C TYR A 100 -6.33 -1.87 -10.78
N LYS A 101 -6.27 -0.98 -11.78
CA LYS A 101 -6.49 -1.34 -13.18
C LYS A 101 -5.16 -1.80 -13.78
N ARG A 102 -5.18 -2.90 -14.53
CA ARG A 102 -4.04 -3.40 -15.32
C ARG A 102 -4.49 -3.76 -16.73
N ASN A 103 -3.55 -3.81 -17.66
CA ASN A 103 -3.83 -4.25 -19.01
C ASN A 103 -4.13 -5.75 -19.02
N ARG A 104 -5.06 -6.15 -19.89
CA ARG A 104 -5.36 -7.55 -20.21
C ARG A 104 -4.21 -8.15 -21.01
N SER A 105 -4.10 -9.47 -20.98
CA SER A 105 -3.30 -10.25 -21.94
C SER A 105 -4.16 -11.36 -22.52
N GLU A 106 -3.72 -11.94 -23.65
CA GLU A 106 -4.43 -13.04 -24.33
C GLU A 106 -4.71 -14.24 -23.42
N LYS A 107 -3.78 -14.53 -22.49
CA LYS A 107 -3.88 -15.67 -21.58
C LYS A 107 -4.44 -15.30 -20.20
N PHE A 108 -4.67 -14.02 -19.93
CA PHE A 108 -5.14 -13.53 -18.65
C PHE A 108 -6.06 -12.32 -18.85
N PRO A 109 -7.39 -12.55 -18.94
CA PRO A 109 -8.35 -11.56 -19.41
C PRO A 109 -8.74 -10.52 -18.35
N TYR A 110 -8.27 -10.66 -17.12
CA TYR A 110 -8.65 -9.78 -16.02
C TYR A 110 -7.96 -8.42 -16.09
N ASN A 111 -8.71 -7.35 -15.84
CA ASN A 111 -8.22 -5.98 -15.91
C ASN A 111 -8.37 -5.18 -14.61
N PHE A 112 -9.11 -5.71 -13.64
CA PHE A 112 -9.29 -5.07 -12.33
C PHE A 112 -8.83 -6.02 -11.22
N TYR A 113 -8.10 -5.48 -10.25
CA TYR A 113 -7.41 -6.25 -9.21
C TYR A 113 -7.73 -5.66 -7.85
N THR A 114 -8.08 -6.51 -6.89
CA THR A 114 -8.34 -6.10 -5.51
C THR A 114 -7.58 -6.98 -4.54
N MET A 115 -6.98 -6.38 -3.50
CA MET A 115 -6.39 -7.13 -2.41
C MET A 115 -7.37 -7.20 -1.25
N VAL A 116 -7.80 -8.41 -0.91
CA VAL A 116 -8.74 -8.71 0.17
C VAL A 116 -8.03 -9.40 1.32
N HIS A 117 -8.22 -8.90 2.53
CA HIS A 117 -7.75 -9.50 3.76
C HIS A 117 -8.92 -9.92 4.62
N ALA A 118 -8.88 -11.15 5.13
CA ALA A 118 -9.91 -11.69 6.02
C ALA A 118 -9.26 -12.54 7.13
N ARG A 119 -10.00 -12.81 8.20
CA ARG A 119 -9.56 -13.65 9.30
C ARG A 119 -9.84 -15.12 9.01
N THR A 120 -10.97 -15.40 8.36
CA THR A 120 -11.43 -16.76 8.00
C THR A 120 -11.87 -16.83 6.55
N ASP A 121 -12.06 -18.04 6.04
CA ASP A 121 -12.57 -18.27 4.69
C ASP A 121 -14.05 -17.87 4.57
N GLU A 122 -14.84 -17.99 5.63
CA GLU A 122 -16.23 -17.54 5.66
C GLU A 122 -16.31 -16.03 5.52
N GLU A 123 -15.46 -15.28 6.24
CA GLU A 123 -15.35 -13.81 6.12
C GLU A 123 -14.94 -13.42 4.70
N TYR A 124 -13.95 -14.12 4.12
CA TYR A 124 -13.53 -13.89 2.73
C TYR A 124 -14.69 -14.11 1.74
N ASN A 125 -15.42 -15.22 1.87
CA ASN A 125 -16.54 -15.53 1.00
C ASN A 125 -17.66 -14.50 1.10
N ALA A 126 -17.94 -13.98 2.31
CA ALA A 126 -18.91 -12.91 2.51
C ALA A 126 -18.46 -11.60 1.80
N VAL A 127 -17.18 -11.24 1.93
CA VAL A 127 -16.59 -10.09 1.22
C VAL A 127 -16.72 -10.24 -0.28
N ILE A 128 -16.41 -11.43 -0.83
CA ILE A 128 -16.54 -11.67 -2.29
C ILE A 128 -17.98 -11.53 -2.73
N ALA A 129 -18.94 -12.10 -1.99
CA ALA A 129 -20.36 -11.97 -2.32
C ALA A 129 -20.83 -10.50 -2.39
N ASP A 130 -20.33 -9.65 -1.49
CA ASP A 130 -20.65 -8.23 -1.51
C ASP A 130 -19.94 -7.49 -2.67
N LEU A 131 -18.68 -7.82 -2.95
CA LEU A 131 -17.95 -7.24 -4.09
C LEU A 131 -18.61 -7.61 -5.42
N VAL A 132 -19.05 -8.87 -5.59
CA VAL A 132 -19.82 -9.30 -6.77
C VAL A 132 -21.09 -8.48 -6.93
N LYS A 133 -21.84 -8.19 -5.87
CA LYS A 133 -23.03 -7.31 -5.93
C LYS A 133 -22.67 -5.87 -6.31
N ILE A 134 -21.56 -5.33 -5.78
CA ILE A 134 -21.10 -3.97 -6.07
C ILE A 134 -20.68 -3.83 -7.54
N ILE A 135 -19.93 -4.79 -8.05
CA ILE A 135 -19.41 -4.82 -9.42
C ILE A 135 -20.54 -5.13 -10.41
N GLY A 136 -21.37 -6.13 -10.11
CA GLY A 136 -22.42 -6.63 -10.99
C GLY A 136 -23.56 -5.64 -11.28
N LYS A 137 -23.63 -4.51 -10.56
CA LYS A 137 -24.62 -3.46 -10.86
C LYS A 137 -24.50 -2.89 -12.29
N ASP A 138 -23.30 -2.87 -12.83
CA ASP A 138 -23.00 -2.24 -14.12
C ASP A 138 -22.42 -3.23 -15.15
N VAL A 139 -22.28 -4.50 -14.77
CA VAL A 139 -21.78 -5.56 -15.66
C VAL A 139 -22.97 -6.31 -16.24
N PRO A 140 -23.14 -6.38 -17.58
CA PRO A 140 -24.33 -6.94 -18.23
C PRO A 140 -24.43 -8.47 -18.18
N HIS A 141 -23.42 -9.14 -17.64
CA HIS A 141 -23.32 -10.60 -17.49
C HIS A 141 -22.80 -10.96 -16.10
N ASP A 142 -22.71 -12.24 -15.79
CA ASP A 142 -22.11 -12.70 -14.54
C ASP A 142 -20.68 -12.20 -14.41
N VAL A 143 -20.36 -11.67 -13.22
CA VAL A 143 -19.03 -11.12 -12.91
C VAL A 143 -18.01 -12.25 -12.88
N SER A 144 -17.12 -12.26 -13.87
CA SER A 144 -16.01 -13.22 -13.90
C SER A 144 -14.88 -12.77 -13.01
N PHE A 145 -14.44 -13.64 -12.10
CA PHE A 145 -13.32 -13.36 -11.21
C PHE A 145 -12.56 -14.63 -10.82
N GLU A 146 -11.34 -14.45 -10.34
CA GLU A 146 -10.53 -15.52 -9.77
C GLU A 146 -9.80 -15.02 -8.51
N GLY A 147 -9.68 -15.89 -7.51
CA GLY A 147 -8.99 -15.60 -6.25
C GLY A 147 -7.59 -16.22 -6.21
N LEU A 148 -6.57 -15.38 -6.30
CA LEU A 148 -5.16 -15.78 -6.20
C LEU A 148 -4.71 -15.71 -4.74
N ARG A 149 -4.81 -16.83 -4.02
CA ARG A 149 -4.46 -16.90 -2.61
C ARG A 149 -2.95 -16.89 -2.40
N SER A 150 -2.48 -16.03 -1.50
CA SER A 150 -1.08 -15.99 -1.08
C SER A 150 -0.74 -17.21 -0.20
N MET A 151 -0.02 -18.18 -0.74
CA MET A 151 0.39 -19.39 -0.03
C MET A 151 1.61 -19.16 0.86
N ARG A 152 2.61 -18.44 0.36
CA ARG A 152 3.85 -18.14 1.08
C ARG A 152 4.34 -16.73 0.73
N GLU A 153 4.66 -15.96 1.77
CA GLU A 153 5.37 -14.68 1.61
C GLU A 153 6.87 -14.99 1.50
N LEU A 154 7.48 -14.59 0.40
CA LEU A 154 8.91 -14.78 0.16
C LEU A 154 9.70 -13.55 0.58
N LYS A 155 9.16 -12.36 0.31
CA LYS A 155 9.73 -11.07 0.71
C LYS A 155 8.62 -10.03 0.87
N LYS A 156 8.67 -9.25 1.95
CA LYS A 156 7.78 -8.12 2.20
C LYS A 156 8.55 -7.00 2.86
N ILE A 157 9.08 -6.11 2.05
CA ILE A 157 9.76 -4.89 2.49
C ILE A 157 9.16 -3.68 1.78
N GLY A 158 9.23 -2.51 2.42
CA GLY A 158 8.92 -1.23 1.79
C GLY A 158 9.97 -0.87 0.75
N MET A 159 9.58 -0.02 -0.23
CA MET A 159 10.56 0.59 -1.13
C MET A 159 11.45 1.54 -0.31
N LYS A 160 12.77 1.47 -0.51
CA LYS A 160 13.72 2.41 0.05
C LYS A 160 13.98 3.53 -0.96
N TYR A 161 13.93 4.77 -0.49
CA TYR A 161 14.09 5.97 -1.32
C TYR A 161 15.42 6.66 -1.04
N PHE A 162 15.96 7.34 -2.07
CA PHE A 162 17.16 8.20 -1.98
C PHE A 162 18.39 7.49 -1.41
N LEU A 163 18.58 6.23 -1.77
CA LEU A 163 19.79 5.48 -1.42
C LEU A 163 21.02 6.12 -2.07
N GLU A 164 22.13 6.19 -1.33
CA GLU A 164 23.35 6.82 -1.83
C GLU A 164 24.19 5.87 -2.64
N LYS A 165 24.09 4.57 -2.36
CA LYS A 165 24.87 3.51 -3.04
C LYS A 165 24.03 2.25 -3.28
N PRO A 166 24.38 1.45 -4.32
CA PRO A 166 23.72 0.18 -4.61
C PRO A 166 23.80 -0.84 -3.46
N GLU A 167 24.86 -0.82 -2.66
CA GLU A 167 25.08 -1.66 -1.49
C GLU A 167 24.06 -1.42 -0.37
N ASP A 168 23.49 -0.20 -0.29
CA ASP A 168 22.41 0.11 0.67
C ASP A 168 21.09 -0.60 0.33
N MET A 169 21.03 -1.28 -0.82
CA MET A 169 19.86 -2.05 -1.26
C MET A 169 19.87 -3.50 -0.75
N VAL A 170 20.98 -3.97 -0.20
CA VAL A 170 21.14 -5.34 0.29
C VAL A 170 20.89 -5.34 1.80
N GLU A 171 19.81 -5.99 2.24
CA GLU A 171 19.58 -6.32 3.66
C GLU A 171 20.22 -7.67 3.94
N GLU A 172 20.93 -7.79 5.07
CA GLU A 172 21.36 -9.05 5.65
C GLU A 172 20.17 -9.92 6.09
#